data_096932012a0f27067f694953c9ec48fe
#
_entry.id   096932012a0f27067f694953c9ec48fe
#
_cell.length_a   1.000
_cell.length_b   1.000
_cell.length_c   1.000
_cell.angle_alpha   90.00
_cell.angle_beta   90.00
_cell.angle_gamma   90.00
#
_symmetry.space_group_name_H-M   'P 1'
#
loop_
_entity.id
_entity.type
_entity.pdbx_description
1 polymer ?
#
loop_
_entity_poly.entity_id
_entity_poly.type
_entity_poly.pdbx_seq_one_letter_code
_entity_poly.pdbx_strand_id
1 'polypeptide(L)'
;MTKLFNYFFLYDKMNYKRLNMDRRDKNNYYLDIAETVLERATCLRRKWGAVIVKNDEIISTGYNGAPRGRINCTDLGKCIREELDVPRGERYELCRSVHAEQNAIISAPRKDMIGATLYEVGIDVNTGEYSKMLCLVQCVKDLLLIVVLLL
;
A
#
# COMPACT_ATOMS: atom_id res chain seq x y z
N MET A 1 26.55 -11.09 33.54
CA MET A 1 25.22 -11.68 33.55
C MET A 1 24.33 -10.81 32.66
N THR A 2 24.24 -11.17 31.39
CA THR A 2 23.51 -10.44 30.35
C THR A 2 22.10 -11.03 30.27
N LYS A 3 21.10 -10.26 30.69
CA LYS A 3 19.69 -10.69 30.54
C LYS A 3 19.30 -10.59 29.05
N LEU A 4 19.18 -11.73 28.41
CA LEU A 4 18.46 -11.87 27.16
C LEU A 4 16.99 -11.46 27.39
N PHE A 5 16.58 -10.35 26.82
CA PHE A 5 15.16 -10.02 26.72
C PHE A 5 14.53 -10.92 25.63
N ASN A 6 13.89 -11.98 26.04
CA ASN A 6 12.97 -12.71 25.17
C ASN A 6 11.72 -11.83 24.96
N TYR A 7 11.67 -11.12 23.85
CA TYR A 7 10.40 -10.56 23.35
C TYR A 7 9.57 -11.71 22.78
N PHE A 8 8.88 -12.43 23.66
CA PHE A 8 7.70 -13.19 23.27
C PHE A 8 6.58 -12.17 23.07
N PHE A 9 6.32 -11.80 21.83
CA PHE A 9 5.01 -11.25 21.50
C PHE A 9 3.98 -12.34 21.75
N LEU A 10 3.29 -12.26 22.88
CA LEU A 10 2.03 -12.96 23.07
C LEU A 10 1.05 -12.40 22.04
N TYR A 11 0.99 -13.05 20.90
CA TYR A 11 -0.15 -12.93 20.00
C TYR A 11 -1.35 -13.46 20.79
N ASP A 12 -2.16 -12.54 21.29
CA ASP A 12 -3.39 -12.89 21.96
C ASP A 12 -4.23 -13.72 20.99
N LYS A 13 -4.63 -14.91 21.44
CA LYS A 13 -5.35 -15.89 20.66
C LYS A 13 -6.78 -15.41 20.40
N MET A 14 -6.96 -14.41 19.59
CA MET A 14 -8.25 -14.19 18.96
C MET A 14 -8.43 -15.28 17.90
N ASN A 15 -9.15 -16.33 18.29
CA ASN A 15 -9.81 -17.34 17.46
C ASN A 15 -9.29 -17.52 16.03
N TYR A 16 -8.04 -17.91 15.91
CA TYR A 16 -7.52 -18.41 14.65
C TYR A 16 -8.06 -19.84 14.49
N LYS A 17 -9.27 -19.96 13.98
CA LYS A 17 -9.81 -21.24 13.50
C LYS A 17 -8.90 -21.68 12.35
N ARG A 18 -7.87 -22.47 12.65
CA ARG A 18 -7.15 -23.27 11.65
C ARG A 18 -8.09 -24.34 11.13
N LEU A 19 -8.99 -23.94 10.28
CA LEU A 19 -9.73 -24.84 9.42
C LEU A 19 -8.84 -25.08 8.21
N ASN A 20 -8.55 -26.34 7.89
CA ASN A 20 -7.95 -26.85 6.64
C ASN A 20 -7.44 -25.76 5.72
N MET A 21 -6.24 -25.24 6.00
CA MET A 21 -5.70 -24.16 5.19
C MET A 21 -4.89 -24.78 4.07
N ASP A 22 -5.51 -24.92 2.92
CA ASP A 22 -4.74 -24.96 1.67
C ASP A 22 -3.80 -23.75 1.63
N ARG A 23 -2.58 -23.97 1.19
CA ARG A 23 -1.59 -22.89 1.08
C ARG A 23 -2.17 -21.76 0.23
N ARG A 24 -2.20 -20.54 0.78
CA ARG A 24 -2.64 -19.34 0.06
C ARG A 24 -1.88 -19.24 -1.27
N ASP A 25 -2.58 -18.99 -2.37
CA ASP A 25 -1.91 -18.73 -3.63
C ASP A 25 -1.09 -17.43 -3.58
N LYS A 26 -0.06 -17.34 -4.41
CA LYS A 26 0.92 -16.26 -4.35
C LYS A 26 0.31 -14.88 -4.58
N ASN A 27 -0.62 -14.75 -5.52
CA ASN A 27 -1.20 -13.45 -5.82
C ASN A 27 -2.01 -12.93 -4.64
N ASN A 28 -2.90 -13.75 -4.08
CA ASN A 28 -3.65 -13.38 -2.90
C ASN A 28 -2.75 -13.14 -1.68
N TYR A 29 -1.67 -13.92 -1.52
CA TYR A 29 -0.71 -13.70 -0.44
C TYR A 29 -0.07 -12.30 -0.51
N TYR A 30 0.39 -11.86 -1.69
CA TYR A 30 0.99 -10.55 -1.85
C TYR A 30 -0.03 -9.41 -1.79
N LEU A 31 -1.27 -9.65 -2.19
CA LEU A 31 -2.37 -8.71 -2.01
C LEU A 31 -2.73 -8.52 -0.54
N ASP A 32 -2.75 -9.59 0.27
CA ASP A 32 -2.95 -9.49 1.73
C ASP A 32 -1.83 -8.67 2.40
N ILE A 33 -0.58 -8.81 1.92
CA ILE A 33 0.53 -7.98 2.40
C ILE A 33 0.32 -6.51 2.00
N ALA A 34 -0.10 -6.25 0.76
CA ALA A 34 -0.40 -4.89 0.30
C ALA A 34 -1.54 -4.26 1.12
N GLU A 35 -2.54 -5.05 1.51
CA GLU A 35 -3.62 -4.61 2.41
C GLU A 35 -3.09 -4.26 3.79
N THR A 36 -2.20 -5.06 4.36
CA THR A 36 -1.53 -4.73 5.63
C THR A 36 -0.71 -3.44 5.52
N VAL A 37 0.01 -3.24 4.40
CA VAL A 37 0.76 -2.00 4.12
C VAL A 37 -0.16 -0.79 4.05
N LEU A 38 -1.35 -0.94 3.46
CA LEU A 38 -2.39 0.08 3.34
C LEU A 38 -2.82 0.64 4.71
N GLU A 39 -2.78 -0.13 5.79
CA GLU A 39 -3.16 0.35 7.12
C GLU A 39 -2.30 1.53 7.60
N ARG A 40 -1.09 1.67 7.06
CA ARG A 40 -0.20 2.82 7.32
C ARG A 40 -0.52 4.06 6.51
N ALA A 41 -1.44 4.00 5.56
CA ALA A 41 -1.80 5.12 4.70
C ALA A 41 -2.40 6.29 5.51
N THR A 42 -2.03 7.49 5.13
CA THR A 42 -2.38 8.72 5.86
C THR A 42 -3.34 9.64 5.08
N CYS A 43 -3.95 9.13 4.01
CA CYS A 43 -4.96 9.84 3.26
C CYS A 43 -6.34 9.69 3.92
N LEU A 44 -7.09 10.79 3.99
CA LEU A 44 -8.44 10.81 4.59
C LEU A 44 -9.53 10.27 3.66
N ARG A 45 -9.26 10.18 2.35
CA ARG A 45 -10.25 9.79 1.34
C ARG A 45 -10.13 8.33 0.93
N ARG A 46 -8.90 7.90 0.63
CA ARG A 46 -8.58 6.55 0.16
C ARG A 46 -7.24 6.12 0.68
N LYS A 47 -7.23 4.93 1.19
CA LYS A 47 -6.00 4.26 1.60
C LYS A 47 -5.55 3.32 0.49
N TRP A 48 -4.27 3.37 0.16
CA TRP A 48 -3.62 2.52 -0.83
C TRP A 48 -2.35 1.93 -0.25
N GLY A 49 -2.16 0.64 -0.51
CA GLY A 49 -0.93 -0.07 -0.19
C GLY A 49 -0.40 -0.79 -1.41
N ALA A 50 0.90 -0.77 -1.59
CA ALA A 50 1.60 -1.36 -2.73
C ALA A 50 2.79 -2.19 -2.27
N VAL A 51 3.03 -3.31 -2.95
CA VAL A 51 4.16 -4.22 -2.72
C VAL A 51 4.80 -4.56 -4.06
N ILE A 52 6.10 -4.37 -4.18
CA ILE A 52 6.89 -4.79 -5.36
C ILE A 52 7.56 -6.11 -5.04
N VAL A 53 7.33 -7.12 -5.87
CA VAL A 53 7.82 -8.49 -5.71
C VAL A 53 8.60 -8.93 -6.93
N LYS A 54 9.76 -9.56 -6.73
CA LYS A 54 10.55 -10.20 -7.77
C LYS A 54 11.13 -11.50 -7.26
N ASN A 55 11.00 -12.58 -8.04
CA ASN A 55 11.50 -13.91 -7.67
C ASN A 55 11.04 -14.39 -6.29
N ASP A 56 9.78 -14.12 -5.92
CA ASP A 56 9.21 -14.42 -4.60
C ASP A 56 9.78 -13.59 -3.43
N GLU A 57 10.59 -12.56 -3.69
CA GLU A 57 11.12 -11.66 -2.68
C GLU A 57 10.42 -10.30 -2.74
N ILE A 58 10.06 -9.75 -1.59
CA ILE A 58 9.54 -8.39 -1.49
C ILE A 58 10.71 -7.42 -1.62
N ILE A 59 10.71 -6.64 -2.70
CA ILE A 59 11.74 -5.65 -3.00
C ILE A 59 11.47 -4.35 -2.23
N SER A 60 10.22 -3.91 -2.22
CA SER A 60 9.81 -2.70 -1.49
C SER A 60 8.31 -2.70 -1.24
N THR A 61 7.91 -1.84 -0.32
CA THR A 61 6.52 -1.54 -0.02
C THR A 61 6.30 -0.03 -0.04
N GLY A 62 5.06 0.37 -0.32
CA GLY A 62 4.65 1.78 -0.26
C GLY A 62 3.20 1.90 0.14
N TYR A 63 2.87 2.96 0.82
CA TYR A 63 1.49 3.37 1.09
C TYR A 63 1.32 4.84 0.73
N ASN A 64 0.10 5.27 0.46
CA ASN A 64 -0.12 6.65 0.12
C ASN A 64 -0.10 7.55 1.37
N GLY A 65 0.70 8.60 1.29
CA GLY A 65 0.93 9.52 2.40
C GLY A 65 1.81 10.68 2.01
N ALA A 66 1.93 11.66 2.89
CA ALA A 66 2.85 12.77 2.66
C ALA A 66 4.31 12.28 2.55
N PRO A 67 5.18 13.00 1.84
CA PRO A 67 6.61 12.70 1.82
C PRO A 67 7.18 12.60 3.24
N ARG A 68 8.18 11.76 3.44
CA ARG A 68 8.82 11.55 4.74
C ARG A 68 9.24 12.89 5.38
N GLY A 69 8.92 13.06 6.65
CA GLY A 69 9.19 14.29 7.40
C GLY A 69 8.21 15.43 7.15
N ARG A 70 7.15 15.23 6.36
CA ARG A 70 6.08 16.19 6.16
C ARG A 70 4.82 15.79 6.93
N ILE A 71 4.03 16.79 7.33
CA ILE A 71 2.76 16.61 8.04
C ILE A 71 1.78 15.87 7.14
N ASN A 72 1.15 14.82 7.65
CA ASN A 72 0.18 14.01 6.92
C ASN A 72 -1.20 14.67 6.87
N CYS A 73 -2.07 14.21 5.97
CA CYS A 73 -3.46 14.67 5.93
C CYS A 73 -4.22 14.26 7.21
N THR A 74 -3.94 13.08 7.76
CA THR A 74 -4.49 12.62 9.05
C THR A 74 -4.12 13.55 10.21
N ASP A 75 -2.91 14.09 10.22
CA ASP A 75 -2.44 14.99 11.27
C ASP A 75 -3.08 16.38 11.14
N LEU A 76 -3.38 16.80 9.91
CA LEU A 76 -4.08 18.04 9.61
C LEU A 76 -5.59 17.96 9.83
N GLY A 77 -6.15 16.73 9.81
CA GLY A 77 -7.59 16.49 9.91
C GLY A 77 -8.39 16.98 8.70
N LYS A 78 -7.74 17.35 7.58
CA LYS A 78 -8.40 17.92 6.41
C LYS A 78 -7.70 17.58 5.10
N CYS A 79 -8.48 17.53 4.03
CA CYS A 79 -8.01 17.31 2.66
C CYS A 79 -8.22 18.56 1.84
N ILE A 80 -7.15 19.17 1.35
CA ILE A 80 -7.21 20.39 0.52
C ILE A 80 -8.07 20.21 -0.74
N ARG A 81 -8.08 19.02 -1.33
CA ARG A 81 -8.89 18.73 -2.51
C ARG A 81 -10.39 18.64 -2.20
N GLU A 82 -10.75 18.28 -0.97
CA GLU A 82 -12.15 18.34 -0.49
C GLU A 82 -12.55 19.76 -0.12
N GLU A 83 -11.68 20.51 0.55
CA GLU A 83 -11.93 21.92 0.87
C GLU A 83 -12.15 22.78 -0.39
N LEU A 84 -11.54 22.42 -1.50
CA LEU A 84 -11.66 23.13 -2.78
C LEU A 84 -12.66 22.48 -3.75
N ASP A 85 -13.46 21.49 -3.31
CA ASP A 85 -14.43 20.76 -4.13
C ASP A 85 -13.84 20.22 -5.44
N VAL A 86 -12.58 19.77 -5.41
CA VAL A 86 -11.88 19.28 -6.60
C VAL A 86 -12.47 17.95 -7.05
N PRO A 87 -12.94 17.86 -8.31
CA PRO A 87 -13.49 16.63 -8.86
C PRO A 87 -12.53 15.44 -8.80
N ARG A 88 -13.10 14.23 -8.82
CA ARG A 88 -12.31 13.00 -8.84
C ARG A 88 -11.49 12.94 -10.14
N GLY A 89 -10.19 12.62 -10.00
CA GLY A 89 -9.27 12.47 -11.14
C GLY A 89 -8.55 13.76 -11.53
N GLU A 90 -8.86 14.89 -10.90
CA GLU A 90 -8.32 16.19 -11.24
C GLU A 90 -7.40 16.76 -10.16
N ARG A 91 -6.57 17.74 -10.55
CA ARG A 91 -5.75 18.59 -9.68
C ARG A 91 -4.92 17.82 -8.64
N TYR A 92 -4.26 16.73 -9.07
CA TYR A 92 -3.42 15.94 -8.17
C TYR A 92 -2.20 16.71 -7.64
N GLU A 93 -1.79 17.77 -8.31
CA GLU A 93 -0.73 18.68 -7.86
C GLU A 93 -1.06 19.38 -6.52
N LEU A 94 -2.34 19.48 -6.19
CA LEU A 94 -2.78 19.99 -4.88
C LEU A 94 -2.72 18.94 -3.77
N CYS A 95 -2.55 17.68 -4.12
CA CYS A 95 -2.53 16.59 -3.16
C CYS A 95 -1.20 16.56 -2.40
N ARG A 96 -1.24 16.51 -1.08
CA ARG A 96 -0.04 16.32 -0.26
C ARG A 96 0.47 14.89 -0.28
N SER A 97 -0.41 13.96 -0.62
CA SER A 97 -0.11 12.52 -0.57
C SER A 97 0.60 12.09 -1.85
N VAL A 98 1.74 11.46 -1.70
CA VAL A 98 2.39 10.67 -2.75
C VAL A 98 1.63 9.35 -2.87
N HIS A 99 1.48 8.82 -4.06
CA HIS A 99 0.79 7.57 -4.30
C HIS A 99 1.55 6.37 -3.73
N ALA A 100 0.84 5.27 -3.45
CA ALA A 100 1.42 4.08 -2.83
C ALA A 100 2.48 3.43 -3.73
N GLU A 101 2.16 3.24 -5.02
CA GLU A 101 3.07 2.71 -6.03
C GLU A 101 4.30 3.60 -6.21
N GLN A 102 4.14 4.92 -6.19
CA GLN A 102 5.27 5.84 -6.27
C GLN A 102 6.19 5.71 -5.06
N ASN A 103 5.63 5.62 -3.85
CA ASN A 103 6.43 5.41 -2.64
C ASN A 103 7.16 4.06 -2.65
N ALA A 104 6.54 3.00 -3.18
CA ALA A 104 7.21 1.71 -3.36
C ALA A 104 8.37 1.81 -4.36
N ILE A 105 8.16 2.48 -5.51
CA ILE A 105 9.18 2.66 -6.55
C ILE A 105 10.35 3.51 -6.05
N ILE A 106 10.10 4.61 -5.38
CA ILE A 106 11.15 5.49 -4.84
C ILE A 106 12.01 4.76 -3.79
N SER A 107 11.44 3.77 -3.13
CA SER A 107 12.10 3.01 -2.06
C SER A 107 12.96 1.83 -2.57
N ALA A 108 12.98 1.56 -3.88
CA ALA A 108 13.71 0.43 -4.47
C ALA A 108 14.68 0.87 -5.55
N PRO A 109 15.85 0.22 -5.68
CA PRO A 109 16.74 0.43 -6.81
C PRO A 109 16.09 0.00 -8.12
N ARG A 110 16.24 0.79 -9.18
CA ARG A 110 15.64 0.49 -10.49
C ARG A 110 15.99 -0.91 -11.02
N LYS A 111 17.24 -1.33 -10.84
CA LYS A 111 17.74 -2.65 -11.30
C LYS A 111 16.98 -3.82 -10.69
N ASP A 112 16.50 -3.66 -9.45
CA ASP A 112 15.79 -4.72 -8.72
C ASP A 112 14.32 -4.76 -9.11
N MET A 113 13.77 -3.67 -9.64
CA MET A 113 12.38 -3.57 -10.10
C MET A 113 12.17 -4.09 -11.53
N ILE A 114 13.21 -4.14 -12.37
CA ILE A 114 13.04 -4.63 -13.74
C ILE A 114 12.56 -6.09 -13.73
N GLY A 115 11.41 -6.36 -14.33
CA GLY A 115 10.75 -7.68 -14.32
C GLY A 115 10.07 -8.04 -13.00
N ALA A 116 9.90 -7.10 -12.08
CA ALA A 116 9.13 -7.29 -10.86
C ALA A 116 7.62 -7.15 -11.12
N THR A 117 6.82 -7.67 -10.20
CA THR A 117 5.36 -7.51 -10.15
C THR A 117 5.00 -6.52 -9.05
N LEU A 118 4.10 -5.59 -9.35
CA LEU A 118 3.48 -4.72 -8.36
C LEU A 118 2.12 -5.28 -7.97
N TYR A 119 1.90 -5.44 -6.68
CA TYR A 119 0.60 -5.74 -6.09
C TYR A 119 0.09 -4.50 -5.37
N GLU A 120 -1.15 -4.12 -5.62
CA GLU A 120 -1.72 -2.92 -5.04
C GLU A 120 -3.15 -3.14 -4.60
N VAL A 121 -3.48 -2.62 -3.41
CA VAL A 121 -4.83 -2.67 -2.82
C VAL A 121 -5.22 -1.27 -2.38
N GLY A 122 -6.48 -0.91 -2.62
CA GLY A 122 -7.03 0.37 -2.19
C GLY A 122 -8.39 0.22 -1.54
N ILE A 123 -8.66 1.03 -0.52
CA ILE A 123 -9.93 1.08 0.20
C ILE A 123 -10.40 2.53 0.27
N ASP A 124 -11.68 2.74 -0.01
CA ASP A 124 -12.34 4.01 0.26
C ASP A 124 -12.59 4.16 1.77
N VAL A 125 -12.14 5.26 2.36
CA VAL A 125 -12.20 5.46 3.83
C VAL A 125 -13.64 5.60 4.32
N ASN A 126 -14.54 6.14 3.48
CA ASN A 126 -15.92 6.42 3.88
C ASN A 126 -16.81 5.18 3.81
N THR A 127 -16.60 4.34 2.78
CA THR A 127 -17.44 3.15 2.55
C THR A 127 -16.82 1.87 3.09
N GLY A 128 -15.50 1.83 3.28
CA GLY A 128 -14.75 0.61 3.59
C GLY A 128 -14.64 -0.36 2.41
N GLU A 129 -15.15 0.01 1.25
CA GLU A 129 -15.14 -0.85 0.07
C GLU A 129 -13.79 -0.79 -0.66
N TYR A 130 -13.42 -1.90 -1.28
CA TYR A 130 -12.24 -1.92 -2.15
C TYR A 130 -12.43 -0.99 -3.34
N SER A 131 -11.43 -0.17 -3.58
CA SER A 131 -11.42 0.74 -4.72
C SER A 131 -11.10 -0.03 -5.99
N LYS A 132 -12.03 -0.03 -6.94
CA LYS A 132 -11.71 -0.49 -8.30
C LYS A 132 -10.68 0.45 -8.91
N MET A 133 -9.47 -0.04 -9.09
CA MET A 133 -8.42 0.75 -9.71
C MET A 133 -8.48 0.62 -11.23
N LEU A 134 -8.62 1.74 -11.90
CA LEU A 134 -8.60 1.86 -13.36
C LEU A 134 -7.45 2.72 -13.86
N CYS A 135 -6.49 3.10 -13.04
CA CYS A 135 -5.42 3.99 -13.47
C CYS A 135 -4.05 3.46 -13.06
N LEU A 136 -3.45 2.71 -13.97
CA LEU A 136 -2.00 2.61 -14.04
C LEU A 136 -1.47 4.00 -14.41
N VAL A 137 -0.78 4.65 -13.49
CA VAL A 137 -0.05 5.88 -13.83
C VAL A 137 0.92 5.55 -14.96
N GLN A 138 0.84 6.27 -16.07
CA GLN A 138 1.60 6.00 -17.29
C GLN A 138 3.11 5.81 -17.04
N CYS A 139 3.66 6.45 -16.00
CA CYS A 139 5.07 6.36 -15.64
C CYS A 139 5.50 5.02 -15.03
N VAL A 140 4.56 4.16 -14.67
CA VAL A 140 4.87 2.83 -14.07
C VAL A 140 4.93 1.74 -15.14
N LYS A 141 4.27 1.94 -16.29
CA LYS A 141 4.18 0.95 -17.37
C LYS A 141 5.53 0.51 -17.92
N ASP A 142 6.49 1.42 -17.95
CA ASP A 142 7.82 1.15 -18.53
C ASP A 142 8.80 0.52 -17.52
N LEU A 143 8.42 0.45 -16.24
CA LEU A 143 9.26 -0.05 -15.16
C LEU A 143 8.82 -1.42 -14.64
N LEU A 144 7.53 -1.74 -14.72
CA LEU A 144 6.92 -2.92 -14.13
C LEU A 144 6.15 -3.70 -15.20
N LEU A 145 6.36 -5.01 -15.24
CA LEU A 145 5.78 -5.86 -16.29
C LEU A 145 4.31 -6.23 -16.05
N ILE A 146 3.87 -6.29 -14.82
CA ILE A 146 2.52 -6.76 -14.45
C ILE A 146 2.03 -6.04 -13.20
N VAL A 147 0.78 -5.56 -13.25
CA VAL A 147 0.03 -5.12 -12.07
C VAL A 147 -1.08 -6.12 -11.83
N VAL A 148 -1.10 -6.74 -10.66
CA VAL A 148 -2.19 -7.62 -10.24
C VAL A 148 -3.12 -6.82 -9.34
N LEU A 149 -4.37 -6.71 -9.77
CA LEU A 149 -5.42 -5.98 -9.08
C LEU A 149 -6.46 -6.97 -8.56
N LEU A 150 -6.96 -6.75 -7.36
CA LEU A 150 -8.22 -7.37 -6.92
C LEU A 150 -9.38 -6.67 -7.62
N LEU A 151 -10.18 -7.45 -8.31
CA LEU A 151 -11.49 -7.07 -8.85
C LEU A 151 -12.57 -7.33 -7.81
#